data_caab7ca98d0b543a36a5e256c8b4ecb7
#
_entry.id   caab7ca98d0b543a36a5e256c8b4ecb7
#
_cell.length_a   1.000
_cell.length_b   1.000
_cell.length_c   1.000
_cell.angle_alpha   90.00
_cell.angle_beta   90.00
_cell.angle_gamma   90.00
#
_symmetry.space_group_name_H-M   'P 1'
#
loop_
_entity.id
_entity.type
_entity.pdbx_description
1 polymer ?
#
loop_
_entity_poly.entity_id
_entity_poly.type
_entity_poly.pdbx_seq_one_letter_code
_entity_poly.pdbx_strand_id
1 'polypeptide(L)'
;MRAEQRDLDIVLYGATGSVGRLTARYLAHTGARVGLAGRSEARLHALRDDLPEAARDWPVIATDTGDAAVLSRLAARTRVLISAVGPYEAHGLPVVAACAAGTDYVDLAAEVPFVRRTIDTHHHQSVESGARIVHSCGFDSIPSDLSVYALHRRVVADGTGELADTTMVLRVANYALGFSRGTVDTMLELMRAGSGDPKTRRLLDDPYSLSPDRPAEPDLGPEPDVSLHRGEELAPELTGLWTSGYLMGLYNTRCVRRTNALLEWAYGRRFRYRETASMGSSAVAPAMAAMTNATITGASRLGGPYLRMFPPRMVRSVFSRANNEGAPGGRYRVETYATTTSGARYVASMAQDADPGYAATAVMLGESALGLACDRERLPDRYGVLTPVSAMGDVLLERLAAVGVPVHVRRLG
;
A
#
# COMPACT_ATOMS: atom_id res chain seq x y z
N MET A 1 3.54 27.50 10.90
CA MET A 1 3.19 27.21 12.31
C MET A 1 4.16 26.15 12.82
N ARG A 2 4.83 26.39 13.96
CA ARG A 2 5.84 25.47 14.48
C ARG A 2 5.21 24.16 14.96
N ALA A 3 5.90 23.02 14.78
CA ALA A 3 5.44 21.68 15.16
C ALA A 3 5.08 21.51 16.66
N GLU A 4 5.49 22.46 17.50
CA GLU A 4 5.29 22.45 18.96
C GLU A 4 3.85 22.80 19.43
N GLN A 5 2.95 23.24 18.52
CA GLN A 5 1.58 23.67 18.89
C GLN A 5 0.48 22.67 18.52
N ARG A 6 0.85 21.43 18.10
CA ARG A 6 -0.13 20.43 17.71
C ARG A 6 -0.59 19.62 18.92
N ASP A 7 -1.89 19.67 19.19
CA ASP A 7 -2.52 19.00 20.35
C ASP A 7 -2.69 17.47 20.15
N LEU A 8 -2.66 17.02 18.88
CA LEU A 8 -2.80 15.60 18.52
C LEU A 8 -1.54 15.06 17.82
N ASP A 9 -1.23 13.83 18.08
CA ASP A 9 -0.19 13.12 17.35
C ASP A 9 -0.74 12.60 16.03
N ILE A 10 -1.96 12.05 16.06
CA ILE A 10 -2.63 11.47 14.89
C ILE A 10 -4.09 11.93 14.84
N VAL A 11 -4.57 12.25 13.63
CA VAL A 11 -6.00 12.31 13.33
C VAL A 11 -6.34 11.16 12.40
N LEU A 12 -7.31 10.33 12.78
CA LEU A 12 -7.84 9.26 11.95
C LEU A 12 -9.12 9.72 11.26
N TYR A 13 -8.99 10.13 10.00
CA TYR A 13 -10.11 10.52 9.16
C TYR A 13 -10.72 9.31 8.45
N GLY A 14 -12.04 9.14 8.57
CA GLY A 14 -12.74 7.92 8.15
C GLY A 14 -12.77 6.84 9.23
N ALA A 15 -12.65 7.23 10.51
CA ALA A 15 -12.57 6.33 11.66
C ALA A 15 -13.73 5.32 11.77
N THR A 16 -14.92 5.65 11.26
CA THR A 16 -16.11 4.77 11.32
C THR A 16 -16.20 3.75 10.18
N GLY A 17 -15.25 3.75 9.23
CA GLY A 17 -15.12 2.72 8.20
C GLY A 17 -14.54 1.41 8.76
N SER A 18 -14.59 0.32 7.99
CA SER A 18 -14.12 -1.00 8.45
C SER A 18 -12.65 -0.98 8.88
N VAL A 19 -11.75 -0.50 8.01
CA VAL A 19 -10.32 -0.36 8.37
C VAL A 19 -10.12 0.73 9.42
N GLY A 20 -10.84 1.85 9.33
CA GLY A 20 -10.75 2.94 10.30
C GLY A 20 -11.03 2.50 11.74
N ARG A 21 -12.06 1.67 11.97
CA ARG A 21 -12.37 1.11 13.30
C ARG A 21 -11.25 0.21 13.84
N LEU A 22 -10.68 -0.64 12.99
CA LEU A 22 -9.59 -1.51 13.38
C LEU A 22 -8.32 -0.72 13.68
N THR A 23 -8.04 0.31 12.87
CA THR A 23 -6.93 1.24 13.11
C THR A 23 -7.13 2.03 14.42
N ALA A 24 -8.37 2.49 14.71
CA ALA A 24 -8.68 3.14 15.98
C ALA A 24 -8.42 2.20 17.18
N ARG A 25 -8.90 0.95 17.09
CA ARG A 25 -8.65 -0.07 18.13
C ARG A 25 -7.15 -0.33 18.31
N TYR A 26 -6.41 -0.45 17.21
CA TYR A 26 -4.96 -0.63 17.26
C TYR A 26 -4.28 0.55 17.96
N LEU A 27 -4.57 1.78 17.54
CA LEU A 27 -3.97 2.98 18.09
C LEU A 27 -4.32 3.21 19.58
N ALA A 28 -5.47 2.71 20.06
CA ALA A 28 -5.86 2.82 21.46
C ALA A 28 -4.91 2.07 22.43
N HIS A 29 -4.05 1.19 21.93
CA HIS A 29 -3.04 0.48 22.73
C HIS A 29 -1.64 1.09 22.64
N THR A 30 -1.46 2.22 21.92
CA THR A 30 -0.13 2.76 21.62
C THR A 30 0.26 3.99 22.46
N GLY A 31 -0.67 4.53 23.24
CA GLY A 31 -0.45 5.76 24.01
C GLY A 31 -0.43 7.06 23.19
N ALA A 32 -0.65 7.00 21.88
CA ALA A 32 -0.72 8.19 21.03
C ALA A 32 -1.99 9.02 21.32
N ARG A 33 -1.89 10.34 21.20
CA ARG A 33 -3.05 11.25 21.28
C ARG A 33 -3.75 11.29 19.93
N VAL A 34 -4.89 10.58 19.82
CA VAL A 34 -5.60 10.39 18.56
C VAL A 34 -6.92 11.14 18.55
N GLY A 35 -7.22 11.84 17.45
CA GLY A 35 -8.55 12.39 17.17
C GLY A 35 -9.30 11.53 16.16
N LEU A 36 -10.57 11.24 16.43
CA LEU A 36 -11.45 10.50 15.53
C LEU A 36 -12.22 11.47 14.64
N ALA A 37 -12.06 11.38 13.32
CA ALA A 37 -12.69 12.27 12.37
C ALA A 37 -13.54 11.53 11.33
N GLY A 38 -14.64 12.15 10.88
CA GLY A 38 -15.55 11.60 9.88
C GLY A 38 -16.88 12.33 9.82
N ARG A 39 -17.79 11.91 8.95
CA ARG A 39 -19.04 12.63 8.65
C ARG A 39 -20.11 12.57 9.72
N SER A 40 -20.17 11.51 10.51
CA SER A 40 -21.26 11.27 11.48
C SER A 40 -20.73 11.32 12.90
N GLU A 41 -21.02 12.42 13.58
CA GLU A 41 -20.65 12.64 14.98
C GLU A 41 -21.15 11.52 15.89
N ALA A 42 -22.43 11.12 15.75
CA ALA A 42 -23.02 10.06 16.55
C ALA A 42 -22.29 8.71 16.38
N ARG A 43 -21.88 8.35 15.14
CA ARG A 43 -21.11 7.12 14.88
C ARG A 43 -19.67 7.21 15.41
N LEU A 44 -19.09 8.38 15.43
CA LEU A 44 -17.75 8.59 16.00
C LEU A 44 -17.79 8.49 17.53
N HIS A 45 -18.79 9.06 18.18
CA HIS A 45 -19.02 8.86 19.64
C HIS A 45 -19.22 7.39 19.96
N ALA A 46 -20.12 6.69 19.24
CA ALA A 46 -20.36 5.26 19.44
C ALA A 46 -19.08 4.43 19.25
N LEU A 47 -18.24 4.77 18.25
CA LEU A 47 -16.94 4.14 18.08
C LEU A 47 -16.03 4.39 19.28
N ARG A 48 -15.88 5.63 19.72
CA ARG A 48 -15.02 5.99 20.87
C ARG A 48 -15.46 5.23 22.13
N ASP A 49 -16.76 5.15 22.37
CA ASP A 49 -17.32 4.49 23.55
C ASP A 49 -17.11 2.95 23.52
N ASP A 50 -16.89 2.36 22.32
CA ASP A 50 -16.54 0.93 22.11
C ASP A 50 -15.01 0.67 22.17
N LEU A 51 -14.17 1.72 22.23
CA LEU A 51 -12.73 1.58 22.35
C LEU A 51 -12.30 1.36 23.81
N PRO A 52 -11.05 0.84 24.04
CA PRO A 52 -10.45 0.77 25.36
C PRO A 52 -10.49 2.11 26.10
N GLU A 53 -10.42 2.05 27.43
CA GLU A 53 -10.48 3.23 28.32
C GLU A 53 -9.46 4.32 27.96
N ALA A 54 -8.28 3.93 27.46
CA ALA A 54 -7.23 4.84 27.00
C ALA A 54 -7.69 5.78 25.86
N ALA A 55 -8.75 5.46 25.15
CA ALA A 55 -9.32 6.29 24.07
C ALA A 55 -10.51 7.16 24.51
N ARG A 56 -10.90 7.11 25.79
CA ARG A 56 -12.11 7.79 26.30
C ARG A 56 -12.08 9.31 26.06
N ASP A 57 -10.91 9.91 26.19
CA ASP A 57 -10.72 11.35 26.04
C ASP A 57 -10.35 11.77 24.59
N TRP A 58 -10.39 10.84 23.65
CA TRP A 58 -10.11 11.17 22.25
C TRP A 58 -11.16 12.12 21.68
N PRO A 59 -10.77 13.26 21.11
CA PRO A 59 -11.71 14.20 20.52
C PRO A 59 -12.39 13.58 19.30
N VAL A 60 -13.70 13.83 19.21
CA VAL A 60 -14.53 13.52 18.06
C VAL A 60 -14.70 14.76 17.21
N ILE A 61 -14.42 14.65 15.91
CA ILE A 61 -14.39 15.78 14.96
C ILE A 61 -15.27 15.44 13.76
N ALA A 62 -16.48 15.98 13.76
CA ALA A 62 -17.38 15.82 12.62
C ALA A 62 -16.92 16.71 11.46
N THR A 63 -16.63 16.09 10.29
CA THR A 63 -16.18 16.81 9.09
C THR A 63 -16.41 16.01 7.82
N ASP A 64 -16.51 16.70 6.70
CA ASP A 64 -16.64 16.13 5.35
C ASP A 64 -15.48 16.61 4.45
N THR A 65 -15.16 15.85 3.41
CA THR A 65 -14.17 16.21 2.37
C THR A 65 -14.58 17.44 1.54
N GLY A 66 -15.84 17.85 1.58
CA GLY A 66 -16.35 19.02 0.88
C GLY A 66 -15.95 20.37 1.50
N ASP A 67 -15.50 20.41 2.75
CA ASP A 67 -15.12 21.64 3.45
C ASP A 67 -13.59 21.79 3.60
N ALA A 68 -12.96 22.46 2.64
CA ALA A 68 -11.51 22.68 2.63
C ALA A 68 -11.01 23.45 3.86
N ALA A 69 -11.82 24.38 4.41
CA ALA A 69 -11.41 25.16 5.58
C ALA A 69 -11.42 24.29 6.86
N VAL A 70 -12.39 23.39 6.98
CA VAL A 70 -12.43 22.41 8.09
C VAL A 70 -11.27 21.43 7.98
N LEU A 71 -11.00 20.90 6.78
CA LEU A 71 -9.87 20.00 6.55
C LEU A 71 -8.53 20.65 6.88
N SER A 72 -8.32 21.92 6.49
CA SER A 72 -7.11 22.68 6.82
C SER A 72 -6.95 22.89 8.33
N ARG A 73 -8.03 23.21 9.05
CA ARG A 73 -7.99 23.30 10.52
C ARG A 73 -7.71 21.95 11.17
N LEU A 74 -8.27 20.87 10.64
CA LEU A 74 -8.03 19.51 11.11
C LEU A 74 -6.56 19.11 10.94
N ALA A 75 -6.00 19.32 9.75
CA ALA A 75 -4.60 19.06 9.44
C ALA A 75 -3.66 19.89 10.34
N ALA A 76 -3.98 21.14 10.60
CA ALA A 76 -3.15 22.02 11.44
C ALA A 76 -3.06 21.55 12.92
N ARG A 77 -4.00 20.77 13.42
CA ARG A 77 -4.06 20.27 14.80
C ARG A 77 -3.23 19.01 15.05
N THR A 78 -2.82 18.31 14.01
CA THR A 78 -2.17 16.99 14.14
C THR A 78 -0.79 16.96 13.51
N ARG A 79 0.06 16.06 13.98
CA ARG A 79 1.35 15.77 13.34
C ARG A 79 1.15 14.93 12.08
N VAL A 80 0.26 13.93 12.15
CA VAL A 80 -0.05 13.02 11.05
C VAL A 80 -1.56 12.90 10.88
N LEU A 81 -2.03 12.98 9.65
CA LEU A 81 -3.40 12.66 9.29
C LEU A 81 -3.44 11.32 8.56
N ILE A 82 -4.15 10.35 9.13
CA ILE A 82 -4.51 9.10 8.47
C ILE A 82 -5.80 9.32 7.69
N SER A 83 -5.82 9.01 6.39
CA SER A 83 -7.05 8.95 5.62
C SER A 83 -7.44 7.50 5.30
N ALA A 84 -8.55 7.05 5.88
CA ALA A 84 -9.19 5.78 5.57
C ALA A 84 -10.49 5.98 4.77
N VAL A 85 -10.55 7.03 3.94
CA VAL A 85 -11.73 7.41 3.15
C VAL A 85 -11.46 7.17 1.67
N GLY A 86 -11.87 6.02 1.17
CA GLY A 86 -11.87 5.70 -0.26
C GLY A 86 -13.27 5.90 -0.92
N PRO A 87 -13.40 5.87 -2.26
CA PRO A 87 -12.30 5.87 -3.23
C PRO A 87 -11.47 7.16 -3.19
N TYR A 88 -10.15 7.04 -3.28
CA TYR A 88 -9.26 8.20 -3.12
C TYR A 88 -9.32 9.15 -4.32
N GLU A 89 -9.56 8.64 -5.51
CA GLU A 89 -9.78 9.45 -6.71
C GLU A 89 -10.94 10.45 -6.52
N ALA A 90 -11.97 10.05 -5.78
CA ALA A 90 -13.15 10.90 -5.53
C ALA A 90 -12.99 11.83 -4.30
N HIS A 91 -12.26 11.38 -3.27
CA HIS A 91 -12.29 12.03 -1.95
C HIS A 91 -10.92 12.43 -1.42
N GLY A 92 -9.81 11.93 -2.00
CA GLY A 92 -8.48 12.06 -1.42
C GLY A 92 -7.84 13.43 -1.60
N LEU A 93 -7.98 14.05 -2.79
CA LEU A 93 -7.26 15.29 -3.12
C LEU A 93 -7.48 16.45 -2.14
N PRO A 94 -8.70 16.75 -1.66
CA PRO A 94 -8.90 17.83 -0.70
C PRO A 94 -8.18 17.60 0.64
N VAL A 95 -8.09 16.32 1.06
CA VAL A 95 -7.40 15.94 2.31
C VAL A 95 -5.89 16.09 2.14
N VAL A 96 -5.35 15.61 1.00
CA VAL A 96 -3.93 15.78 0.67
C VAL A 96 -3.56 17.26 0.57
N ALA A 97 -4.38 18.09 -0.11
CA ALA A 97 -4.16 19.51 -0.22
C ALA A 97 -4.06 20.21 1.15
N ALA A 98 -4.90 19.81 2.10
CA ALA A 98 -4.86 20.34 3.47
C ALA A 98 -3.57 19.92 4.20
N CYS A 99 -3.08 18.70 3.97
CA CYS A 99 -1.87 18.18 4.60
C CYS A 99 -0.59 18.73 3.97
N ALA A 100 -0.58 18.97 2.65
CA ALA A 100 0.58 19.48 1.91
C ALA A 100 1.10 20.85 2.43
N ALA A 101 0.32 21.55 3.25
CA ALA A 101 0.71 22.78 3.93
C ALA A 101 1.60 22.57 5.17
N GLY A 102 2.05 21.35 5.45
CA GLY A 102 3.02 21.06 6.54
C GLY A 102 2.58 20.01 7.54
N THR A 103 1.61 19.16 7.21
CA THR A 103 1.16 18.01 8.03
C THR A 103 1.51 16.71 7.32
N ASP A 104 2.09 15.75 8.03
CA ASP A 104 2.36 14.44 7.43
C ASP A 104 1.03 13.68 7.20
N TYR A 105 1.00 12.86 6.17
CA TYR A 105 -0.21 12.17 5.70
C TYR A 105 0.08 10.71 5.36
N VAL A 106 -0.82 9.81 5.71
CA VAL A 106 -0.80 8.41 5.29
C VAL A 106 -2.18 7.95 4.83
N ASP A 107 -2.23 7.06 3.83
CA ASP A 107 -3.46 6.45 3.34
C ASP A 107 -3.27 5.00 2.86
N LEU A 108 -4.32 4.44 2.26
CA LEU A 108 -4.36 3.10 1.66
C LEU A 108 -4.56 3.16 0.13
N ALA A 109 -4.25 4.27 -0.51
CA ALA A 109 -4.46 4.45 -1.94
C ALA A 109 -3.61 3.48 -2.77
N ALA A 110 -4.24 2.84 -3.75
CA ALA A 110 -3.59 2.02 -4.77
C ALA A 110 -4.10 2.42 -6.18
N GLU A 111 -4.44 3.68 -6.35
CA GLU A 111 -5.03 4.27 -7.54
C GLU A 111 -3.96 5.10 -8.25
N VAL A 112 -3.33 4.54 -9.31
CA VAL A 112 -2.26 5.22 -10.08
C VAL A 112 -2.65 6.63 -10.51
N PRO A 113 -3.87 6.90 -11.05
CA PRO A 113 -4.27 8.25 -11.44
C PRO A 113 -4.31 9.23 -10.27
N PHE A 114 -4.83 8.81 -9.12
CA PHE A 114 -4.86 9.63 -7.90
C PHE A 114 -3.45 9.98 -7.41
N VAL A 115 -2.59 8.97 -7.27
CA VAL A 115 -1.21 9.19 -6.79
C VAL A 115 -0.43 10.06 -7.78
N ARG A 116 -0.58 9.85 -9.10
CA ARG A 116 0.06 10.71 -10.11
C ARG A 116 -0.42 12.16 -9.99
N ARG A 117 -1.74 12.37 -9.85
CA ARG A 117 -2.29 13.71 -9.65
C ARG A 117 -1.78 14.36 -8.37
N THR A 118 -1.69 13.60 -7.28
CA THR A 118 -1.11 14.09 -6.01
C THR A 118 0.35 14.52 -6.20
N ILE A 119 1.14 13.74 -6.93
CA ILE A 119 2.52 14.10 -7.27
C ILE A 119 2.55 15.41 -8.05
N ASP A 120 1.76 15.52 -9.12
CA ASP A 120 1.78 16.67 -10.01
C ASP A 120 1.35 17.97 -9.33
N THR A 121 0.39 17.87 -8.37
CA THR A 121 -0.21 19.07 -7.76
C THR A 121 0.40 19.45 -6.41
N HIS A 122 0.90 18.48 -5.64
CA HIS A 122 1.25 18.73 -4.23
C HIS A 122 2.68 18.34 -3.85
N HIS A 123 3.46 17.67 -4.74
CA HIS A 123 4.81 17.26 -4.38
C HIS A 123 5.70 18.46 -4.00
N HIS A 124 5.75 19.48 -4.84
CA HIS A 124 6.60 20.65 -4.62
C HIS A 124 6.19 21.43 -3.35
N GLN A 125 4.89 21.69 -3.19
CA GLN A 125 4.36 22.34 -1.99
C GLN A 125 4.72 21.55 -0.71
N SER A 126 4.63 20.23 -0.76
CA SER A 126 4.95 19.38 0.39
C SER A 126 6.45 19.35 0.69
N VAL A 127 7.32 19.47 -0.32
CA VAL A 127 8.76 19.66 -0.11
C VAL A 127 9.04 20.98 0.59
N GLU A 128 8.46 22.07 0.12
CA GLU A 128 8.64 23.40 0.69
C GLU A 128 8.12 23.51 2.14
N SER A 129 6.99 22.85 2.43
CA SER A 129 6.38 22.89 3.76
C SER A 129 7.00 21.90 4.75
N GLY A 130 7.83 20.97 4.29
CA GLY A 130 8.38 19.88 5.09
C GLY A 130 7.35 18.80 5.43
N ALA A 131 6.29 18.65 4.61
CA ALA A 131 5.29 17.60 4.76
C ALA A 131 5.71 16.31 4.04
N ARG A 132 5.36 15.16 4.61
CA ARG A 132 5.46 13.84 3.98
C ARG A 132 4.07 13.34 3.64
N ILE A 133 3.75 13.24 2.36
CA ILE A 133 2.50 12.68 1.86
C ILE A 133 2.81 11.26 1.42
N VAL A 134 2.42 10.27 2.23
CA VAL A 134 2.80 8.87 2.04
C VAL A 134 1.56 8.06 1.67
N HIS A 135 1.50 7.61 0.42
CA HIS A 135 0.43 6.74 -0.06
C HIS A 135 0.72 5.26 0.23
N SER A 136 -0.33 4.44 0.22
CA SER A 136 -0.24 2.97 0.17
C SER A 136 0.35 2.32 1.43
N CYS A 137 -0.02 2.82 2.61
CA CYS A 137 0.48 2.36 3.90
C CYS A 137 -0.28 1.14 4.46
N GLY A 138 -0.79 0.25 3.62
CA GLY A 138 -1.48 -0.98 4.01
C GLY A 138 -0.83 -2.25 3.49
N PHE A 139 -1.44 -3.40 3.83
CA PHE A 139 -0.96 -4.71 3.41
C PHE A 139 -0.82 -4.82 1.89
N ASP A 140 -1.70 -4.20 1.14
CA ASP A 140 -1.70 -4.32 -0.31
C ASP A 140 -0.39 -3.84 -0.97
N SER A 141 0.41 -2.98 -0.29
CA SER A 141 1.64 -2.40 -0.85
C SER A 141 2.86 -2.43 0.07
N ILE A 142 2.70 -2.35 1.41
CA ILE A 142 3.85 -2.36 2.34
C ILE A 142 4.71 -3.61 2.18
N PRO A 143 4.17 -4.84 2.11
CA PRO A 143 4.99 -6.02 1.92
C PRO A 143 5.85 -5.99 0.66
N SER A 144 5.32 -5.39 -0.41
CA SER A 144 6.03 -5.22 -1.69
C SER A 144 7.21 -4.27 -1.57
N ASP A 145 6.95 -3.05 -1.09
CA ASP A 145 7.95 -1.99 -0.99
C ASP A 145 9.03 -2.33 0.06
N LEU A 146 8.58 -2.78 1.24
CA LEU A 146 9.47 -3.04 2.37
C LEU A 146 10.33 -4.29 2.20
N SER A 147 9.83 -5.35 1.55
CA SER A 147 10.62 -6.56 1.28
C SER A 147 11.77 -6.28 0.31
N VAL A 148 11.53 -5.47 -0.72
CA VAL A 148 12.59 -5.06 -1.65
C VAL A 148 13.64 -4.21 -0.96
N TYR A 149 13.22 -3.29 -0.10
CA TYR A 149 14.14 -2.49 0.69
C TYR A 149 15.00 -3.35 1.64
N ALA A 150 14.40 -4.30 2.33
CA ALA A 150 15.13 -5.22 3.20
C ALA A 150 16.13 -6.09 2.42
N LEU A 151 15.77 -6.54 1.20
CA LEU A 151 16.69 -7.23 0.29
C LEU A 151 17.86 -6.32 -0.10
N HIS A 152 17.59 -5.09 -0.51
CA HIS A 152 18.63 -4.12 -0.85
C HIS A 152 19.61 -3.90 0.32
N ARG A 153 19.09 -3.65 1.53
CA ARG A 153 19.90 -3.50 2.74
C ARG A 153 20.84 -4.69 2.97
N ARG A 154 20.32 -5.90 2.78
CA ARG A 154 21.10 -7.14 2.94
C ARG A 154 22.14 -7.30 1.84
N VAL A 155 21.79 -7.04 0.59
CA VAL A 155 22.71 -7.11 -0.57
C VAL A 155 23.88 -6.15 -0.41
N VAL A 156 23.61 -4.92 0.06
CA VAL A 156 24.65 -3.93 0.38
C VAL A 156 25.54 -4.41 1.51
N ALA A 157 24.97 -4.92 2.59
CA ALA A 157 25.73 -5.45 3.73
C ALA A 157 26.63 -6.64 3.36
N ASP A 158 26.16 -7.51 2.46
CA ASP A 158 26.90 -8.67 1.98
C ASP A 158 27.91 -8.31 0.84
N GLY A 159 27.89 -7.10 0.29
CA GLY A 159 28.74 -6.66 -0.80
C GLY A 159 28.55 -7.44 -2.11
N THR A 160 27.32 -7.85 -2.41
CA THR A 160 27.00 -8.73 -3.56
C THR A 160 26.43 -7.98 -4.76
N GLY A 161 26.75 -6.70 -4.91
CA GLY A 161 26.35 -5.86 -6.05
C GLY A 161 25.00 -5.19 -5.83
N GLU A 162 24.21 -5.06 -6.91
CA GLU A 162 22.89 -4.43 -6.93
C GLU A 162 21.80 -5.48 -7.14
N LEU A 163 20.55 -5.15 -6.80
CA LEU A 163 19.40 -5.97 -7.16
C LEU A 163 19.20 -6.02 -8.68
N ALA A 164 18.80 -7.16 -9.20
CA ALA A 164 18.46 -7.38 -10.60
C ALA A 164 17.01 -7.91 -10.72
N ASP A 165 16.84 -9.15 -11.19
CA ASP A 165 15.49 -9.74 -11.26
C ASP A 165 14.95 -10.00 -9.87
N THR A 166 13.83 -9.36 -9.56
CA THR A 166 13.18 -9.42 -8.25
C THR A 166 11.70 -9.73 -8.43
N THR A 167 11.23 -10.78 -7.78
CA THR A 167 9.85 -11.24 -7.90
C THR A 167 9.23 -11.49 -6.54
N MET A 168 8.16 -10.76 -6.25
CA MET A 168 7.31 -11.02 -5.11
C MET A 168 6.31 -12.14 -5.46
N VAL A 169 6.14 -13.08 -4.55
CA VAL A 169 5.19 -14.19 -4.65
C VAL A 169 4.28 -14.15 -3.42
N LEU A 170 3.01 -13.87 -3.62
CA LEU A 170 1.99 -14.09 -2.58
C LEU A 170 1.77 -15.60 -2.45
N ARG A 171 2.37 -16.22 -1.42
CA ARG A 171 2.36 -17.68 -1.21
C ARG A 171 1.05 -18.16 -0.60
N VAL A 172 0.56 -17.40 0.35
CA VAL A 172 -0.71 -17.65 1.05
C VAL A 172 -1.37 -16.31 1.30
N ALA A 173 -2.64 -16.23 1.00
CA ALA A 173 -3.51 -15.17 1.49
C ALA A 173 -4.87 -15.80 1.77
N ASN A 174 -5.18 -16.00 3.04
CA ASN A 174 -6.50 -16.39 3.48
C ASN A 174 -7.21 -15.15 3.98
N TYR A 175 -8.00 -14.57 3.10
CA TYR A 175 -8.90 -13.46 3.43
C TYR A 175 -10.12 -14.07 4.11
N ALA A 176 -10.16 -14.07 5.44
CA ALA A 176 -11.31 -14.59 6.19
C ALA A 176 -12.62 -13.88 5.80
N LEU A 177 -12.50 -12.63 5.36
CA LEU A 177 -13.61 -11.73 5.04
C LEU A 177 -13.74 -11.40 3.53
N GLY A 178 -12.88 -11.98 2.68
CA GLY A 178 -12.77 -11.59 1.27
C GLY A 178 -12.02 -10.28 1.06
N PHE A 179 -12.08 -9.72 -0.14
CA PHE A 179 -11.48 -8.40 -0.40
C PHE A 179 -12.24 -7.31 0.37
N SER A 180 -11.52 -6.30 0.88
CA SER A 180 -12.16 -5.17 1.54
C SER A 180 -13.06 -4.41 0.55
N ARG A 181 -14.12 -3.80 1.05
CA ARG A 181 -15.01 -2.98 0.23
C ARG A 181 -14.23 -1.87 -0.50
N GLY A 182 -13.24 -1.27 0.16
CA GLY A 182 -12.36 -0.29 -0.43
C GLY A 182 -11.53 -0.85 -1.58
N THR A 183 -10.96 -2.06 -1.44
CA THR A 183 -10.20 -2.74 -2.52
C THR A 183 -11.09 -3.01 -3.73
N VAL A 184 -12.34 -3.42 -3.49
CA VAL A 184 -13.33 -3.66 -4.58
C VAL A 184 -13.70 -2.36 -5.28
N ASP A 185 -14.00 -1.31 -4.52
CA ASP A 185 -14.38 -0.01 -5.08
C ASP A 185 -13.20 0.59 -5.88
N THR A 186 -11.98 0.53 -5.37
CA THR A 186 -10.75 0.93 -6.07
C THR A 186 -10.57 0.15 -7.38
N MET A 187 -10.77 -1.17 -7.36
CA MET A 187 -10.64 -2.01 -8.54
C MET A 187 -11.69 -1.64 -9.61
N LEU A 188 -12.95 -1.42 -9.20
CA LEU A 188 -14.01 -0.99 -10.11
C LEU A 188 -13.75 0.39 -10.71
N GLU A 189 -13.19 1.31 -9.93
CA GLU A 189 -12.78 2.65 -10.38
C GLU A 189 -11.63 2.57 -11.39
N LEU A 190 -10.57 1.79 -11.12
CA LEU A 190 -9.45 1.58 -12.06
C LEU A 190 -9.92 0.98 -13.38
N MET A 191 -10.85 0.02 -13.34
CA MET A 191 -11.44 -0.59 -14.52
C MET A 191 -12.30 0.42 -15.34
N ARG A 192 -13.00 1.32 -14.65
CA ARG A 192 -13.78 2.38 -15.32
C ARG A 192 -12.85 3.44 -15.94
N ALA A 193 -11.85 3.86 -15.20
CA ALA A 193 -10.88 4.85 -15.65
C ALA A 193 -10.09 4.37 -16.88
N GLY A 194 -9.65 3.11 -16.91
CA GLY A 194 -8.90 2.53 -18.03
C GLY A 194 -9.72 2.39 -19.34
N SER A 195 -11.05 2.41 -19.26
CA SER A 195 -11.92 2.22 -20.44
C SER A 195 -12.41 3.49 -21.12
N GLY A 196 -12.20 4.67 -20.53
CA GLY A 196 -12.86 5.90 -20.97
C GLY A 196 -11.94 7.01 -21.49
N ASP A 197 -10.70 7.09 -21.00
CA ASP A 197 -9.80 8.19 -21.33
C ASP A 197 -8.42 7.70 -21.83
N PRO A 198 -8.01 8.07 -23.06
CA PRO A 198 -6.70 7.68 -23.59
C PRO A 198 -5.49 8.16 -22.77
N LYS A 199 -5.62 9.26 -22.04
CA LYS A 199 -4.53 9.76 -21.16
C LYS A 199 -4.37 8.86 -19.94
N THR A 200 -5.47 8.53 -19.30
CA THR A 200 -5.48 7.58 -18.18
C THR A 200 -4.96 6.21 -18.63
N ARG A 201 -5.33 5.76 -19.85
CA ARG A 201 -4.82 4.52 -20.41
C ARG A 201 -3.30 4.52 -20.53
N ARG A 202 -2.71 5.55 -21.13
CA ARG A 202 -1.24 5.70 -21.24
C ARG A 202 -0.56 5.71 -19.89
N LEU A 203 -1.17 6.38 -18.90
CA LEU A 203 -0.67 6.41 -17.53
C LEU A 203 -0.65 5.00 -16.90
N LEU A 204 -1.69 4.21 -17.12
CA LEU A 204 -1.79 2.84 -16.60
C LEU A 204 -0.88 1.86 -17.36
N ASP A 205 -0.59 2.10 -18.64
CA ASP A 205 0.29 1.26 -19.44
C ASP A 205 1.79 1.58 -19.22
N ASP A 206 2.12 2.76 -18.66
CA ASP A 206 3.49 3.18 -18.40
C ASP A 206 4.03 2.56 -17.10
N PRO A 207 5.06 1.70 -17.13
CA PRO A 207 5.61 1.05 -15.95
C PRO A 207 6.29 2.02 -14.97
N TYR A 208 6.66 3.22 -15.43
CA TYR A 208 7.29 4.27 -14.63
C TYR A 208 6.39 5.49 -14.40
N SER A 209 5.09 5.35 -14.59
CA SER A 209 4.13 6.46 -14.51
C SER A 209 4.14 7.24 -13.19
N LEU A 210 4.67 6.69 -12.12
CA LEU A 210 4.84 7.37 -10.82
C LEU A 210 6.28 7.85 -10.58
N SER A 211 7.22 7.63 -11.49
CA SER A 211 8.61 8.07 -11.33
C SER A 211 8.73 9.59 -11.28
N PRO A 212 9.59 10.14 -10.41
CA PRO A 212 9.91 11.57 -10.37
C PRO A 212 10.94 11.99 -11.41
N ASP A 213 11.74 11.05 -11.94
CA ASP A 213 12.95 11.30 -12.74
C ASP A 213 12.86 10.57 -14.08
N ARG A 214 12.05 11.11 -14.99
CA ARG A 214 11.82 10.55 -16.33
C ARG A 214 13.09 10.37 -17.17
N PRO A 215 14.02 11.34 -17.21
CA PRO A 215 15.28 11.20 -17.96
C PRO A 215 16.20 10.09 -17.46
N ALA A 216 16.10 9.72 -16.19
CA ALA A 216 16.96 8.72 -15.57
C ALA A 216 16.34 7.31 -15.56
N GLU A 217 15.11 7.15 -16.04
CA GLU A 217 14.46 5.84 -16.12
C GLU A 217 15.24 4.86 -16.99
N PRO A 218 15.46 3.63 -16.53
CA PRO A 218 16.13 2.61 -17.34
C PRO A 218 15.19 2.10 -18.43
N ASP A 219 15.71 1.90 -19.64
CA ASP A 219 15.03 1.13 -20.68
C ASP A 219 15.42 -0.35 -20.54
N LEU A 220 14.55 -1.12 -19.90
CA LEU A 220 14.75 -2.55 -19.70
C LEU A 220 13.90 -3.40 -20.66
N GLY A 221 13.25 -2.76 -21.64
CA GLY A 221 12.29 -3.41 -22.52
C GLY A 221 10.95 -3.72 -21.82
N PRO A 222 10.14 -4.67 -22.33
CA PRO A 222 8.83 -4.97 -21.78
C PRO A 222 8.88 -5.45 -20.33
N GLU A 223 8.08 -4.83 -19.47
CA GLU A 223 7.92 -5.18 -18.06
C GLU A 223 6.43 -5.36 -17.73
N PRO A 224 5.84 -6.52 -18.06
CA PRO A 224 4.41 -6.75 -17.84
C PRO A 224 4.10 -6.83 -16.33
N ASP A 225 3.08 -6.10 -15.89
CA ASP A 225 2.60 -6.12 -14.51
C ASP A 225 1.90 -7.43 -14.14
N VAL A 226 1.36 -8.12 -15.14
CA VAL A 226 0.61 -9.37 -14.98
C VAL A 226 1.20 -10.42 -15.89
N SER A 227 1.73 -11.48 -15.30
CA SER A 227 2.38 -12.57 -16.03
C SER A 227 2.15 -13.91 -15.35
N LEU A 228 2.10 -14.97 -16.19
CA LEU A 228 1.96 -16.36 -15.77
C LEU A 228 3.32 -17.01 -15.83
N HIS A 229 3.71 -17.71 -14.76
CA HIS A 229 5.00 -18.41 -14.71
C HIS A 229 4.86 -19.78 -14.06
N ARG A 230 5.75 -20.69 -14.47
CA ARG A 230 6.13 -21.82 -13.62
C ARG A 230 7.04 -21.32 -12.52
N GLY A 231 6.95 -21.91 -11.33
CA GLY A 231 7.73 -21.45 -10.19
C GLY A 231 9.24 -21.49 -10.45
N GLU A 232 9.74 -22.53 -11.14
CA GLU A 232 11.15 -22.68 -11.49
C GLU A 232 11.70 -21.58 -12.42
N GLU A 233 10.83 -20.89 -13.17
CA GLU A 233 11.21 -19.74 -14.00
C GLU A 233 11.48 -18.48 -13.14
N LEU A 234 10.93 -18.43 -11.93
CA LEU A 234 11.09 -17.33 -10.99
C LEU A 234 12.21 -17.60 -9.99
N ALA A 235 12.22 -18.78 -9.40
CA ALA A 235 13.27 -19.23 -8.48
C ALA A 235 13.25 -20.76 -8.34
N PRO A 236 14.40 -21.43 -8.22
CA PRO A 236 14.47 -22.88 -8.02
C PRO A 236 13.67 -23.38 -6.82
N GLU A 237 13.56 -22.57 -5.77
CA GLU A 237 12.80 -22.85 -4.54
C GLU A 237 11.29 -22.93 -4.76
N LEU A 238 10.81 -22.49 -5.92
CA LEU A 238 9.41 -22.52 -6.33
C LEU A 238 9.09 -23.64 -7.30
N THR A 239 10.03 -24.56 -7.54
CA THR A 239 9.86 -25.70 -8.46
C THR A 239 8.59 -26.47 -8.15
N GLY A 240 7.83 -26.79 -9.20
CA GLY A 240 6.56 -27.50 -9.12
C GLY A 240 5.34 -26.62 -8.79
N LEU A 241 5.53 -25.32 -8.54
CA LEU A 241 4.43 -24.39 -8.36
C LEU A 241 4.03 -23.73 -9.68
N TRP A 242 2.77 -23.30 -9.74
CA TRP A 242 2.27 -22.40 -10.77
C TRP A 242 1.91 -21.06 -10.14
N THR A 243 2.21 -19.98 -10.84
CA THR A 243 1.88 -18.62 -10.39
C THR A 243 1.07 -17.90 -11.47
N SER A 244 0.14 -17.06 -11.04
CA SER A 244 -0.54 -16.07 -11.89
C SER A 244 -0.01 -14.68 -11.60
N GLY A 245 -0.37 -13.69 -12.43
CA GLY A 245 -0.22 -12.31 -12.03
C GLY A 245 -1.00 -12.02 -10.75
N TYR A 246 -0.50 -11.07 -9.98
CA TYR A 246 -1.17 -10.55 -8.78
C TYR A 246 -1.84 -9.21 -9.10
N LEU A 247 -3.09 -9.06 -8.69
CA LEU A 247 -3.88 -7.87 -9.04
C LEU A 247 -3.21 -6.57 -8.62
N MET A 248 -2.64 -6.55 -7.41
CA MET A 248 -1.97 -5.36 -6.88
C MET A 248 -0.67 -5.04 -7.60
N GLY A 249 -0.11 -5.97 -8.38
CA GLY A 249 1.03 -5.72 -9.26
C GLY A 249 0.80 -4.58 -10.24
N LEU A 250 -0.46 -4.35 -10.66
CA LEU A 250 -0.84 -3.20 -11.50
C LEU A 250 -0.50 -1.84 -10.86
N TYR A 251 -0.43 -1.77 -9.54
CA TYR A 251 -0.04 -0.59 -8.79
C TYR A 251 1.35 -0.74 -8.17
N ASN A 252 1.60 -1.83 -7.47
CA ASN A 252 2.80 -2.00 -6.64
C ASN A 252 4.10 -1.96 -7.43
N THR A 253 4.10 -2.46 -8.68
CA THR A 253 5.29 -2.39 -9.55
C THR A 253 5.72 -0.93 -9.76
N ARG A 254 4.78 -0.02 -9.92
CA ARG A 254 5.03 1.42 -10.04
C ARG A 254 5.46 2.04 -8.71
N CYS A 255 4.86 1.61 -7.61
CA CYS A 255 5.23 2.06 -6.26
C CYS A 255 6.70 1.71 -5.96
N VAL A 256 7.10 0.45 -6.15
CA VAL A 256 8.47 -0.02 -5.89
C VAL A 256 9.49 0.64 -6.83
N ARG A 257 9.15 0.83 -8.12
CA ARG A 257 10.01 1.58 -9.06
C ARG A 257 10.13 3.04 -8.66
N ARG A 258 9.04 3.67 -8.17
CA ARG A 258 9.11 5.01 -7.59
C ARG A 258 10.01 5.06 -6.37
N THR A 259 9.95 4.07 -5.49
CA THR A 259 10.85 3.97 -4.34
C THR A 259 12.31 3.94 -4.81
N ASN A 260 12.65 3.10 -5.80
CA ASN A 260 14.00 3.05 -6.35
C ASN A 260 14.45 4.42 -6.88
N ALA A 261 13.59 5.10 -7.64
CA ALA A 261 13.90 6.43 -8.16
C ALA A 261 14.07 7.49 -7.07
N LEU A 262 13.20 7.48 -6.03
CA LEU A 262 13.31 8.38 -4.88
C LEU A 262 14.55 8.09 -4.02
N LEU A 263 15.05 6.86 -4.05
CA LEU A 263 16.32 6.45 -3.43
C LEU A 263 17.52 6.61 -4.39
N GLU A 264 17.39 7.47 -5.41
CA GLU A 264 18.47 7.75 -6.38
C GLU A 264 18.94 6.49 -7.12
N TRP A 265 18.01 5.59 -7.42
CA TRP A 265 18.23 4.30 -8.08
C TRP A 265 19.12 3.32 -7.29
N ALA A 266 19.07 3.40 -5.97
CA ALA A 266 19.91 2.60 -5.07
C ALA A 266 19.72 1.08 -5.21
N TYR A 267 18.56 0.61 -5.68
CA TYR A 267 18.34 -0.83 -5.94
C TYR A 267 19.13 -1.32 -7.15
N GLY A 268 19.52 -0.42 -8.05
CA GLY A 268 20.26 -0.66 -9.26
C GLY A 268 19.52 -0.21 -10.52
N ARG A 269 20.30 0.12 -11.57
CA ARG A 269 19.77 0.52 -12.89
C ARG A 269 19.22 -0.67 -13.69
N ARG A 270 19.58 -1.89 -13.33
CA ARG A 270 19.09 -3.13 -13.97
C ARG A 270 18.00 -3.82 -13.16
N PHE A 271 17.52 -3.15 -12.12
CA PHE A 271 16.48 -3.66 -11.23
C PHE A 271 15.16 -3.85 -11.98
N ARG A 272 14.67 -5.09 -12.00
CA ARG A 272 13.36 -5.48 -12.52
C ARG A 272 12.50 -5.98 -11.39
N TYR A 273 11.26 -5.53 -11.34
CA TYR A 273 10.33 -5.94 -10.30
C TYR A 273 9.01 -6.39 -10.87
N ARG A 274 8.53 -7.55 -10.37
CA ARG A 274 7.22 -8.11 -10.72
C ARG A 274 6.55 -8.74 -9.51
N GLU A 275 5.22 -8.92 -9.61
CA GLU A 275 4.43 -9.56 -8.55
C GLU A 275 3.60 -10.71 -9.11
N THR A 276 3.54 -11.80 -8.33
CA THR A 276 2.77 -12.99 -8.67
C THR A 276 2.04 -13.55 -7.46
N ALA A 277 1.03 -14.37 -7.71
CA ALA A 277 0.33 -15.13 -6.67
C ALA A 277 0.45 -16.63 -6.95
N SER A 278 0.77 -17.42 -5.94
CA SER A 278 0.87 -18.88 -6.06
C SER A 278 -0.51 -19.50 -6.22
N MET A 279 -0.66 -20.36 -7.23
CA MET A 279 -1.85 -21.20 -7.45
C MET A 279 -1.65 -22.63 -6.95
N GLY A 280 -0.48 -22.91 -6.32
CA GLY A 280 -0.12 -24.21 -5.77
C GLY A 280 0.50 -25.15 -6.81
N SER A 281 0.55 -26.44 -6.45
CA SER A 281 1.18 -27.52 -7.25
C SER A 281 0.20 -28.60 -7.69
N SER A 282 -1.10 -28.41 -7.48
CA SER A 282 -2.12 -29.39 -7.88
C SER A 282 -2.23 -29.53 -9.40
N ALA A 283 -2.78 -30.64 -9.88
CA ALA A 283 -2.99 -30.87 -11.32
C ALA A 283 -3.87 -29.79 -12.00
N VAL A 284 -4.71 -29.08 -11.23
CA VAL A 284 -5.56 -27.97 -11.72
C VAL A 284 -4.89 -26.61 -11.63
N ALA A 285 -3.75 -26.48 -10.95
CA ALA A 285 -3.04 -25.22 -10.75
C ALA A 285 -2.69 -24.49 -12.06
N PRO A 286 -2.24 -25.15 -13.14
CA PRO A 286 -1.97 -24.48 -14.41
C PRO A 286 -3.21 -23.81 -14.99
N ALA A 287 -4.35 -24.50 -14.97
CA ALA A 287 -5.61 -23.94 -15.48
C ALA A 287 -6.11 -22.78 -14.63
N MET A 288 -6.01 -22.89 -13.30
CA MET A 288 -6.33 -21.81 -12.39
C MET A 288 -5.43 -20.58 -12.61
N ALA A 289 -4.13 -20.80 -12.76
CA ALA A 289 -3.17 -19.73 -13.04
C ALA A 289 -3.48 -19.01 -14.35
N ALA A 290 -3.75 -19.76 -15.43
CA ALA A 290 -4.10 -19.21 -16.74
C ALA A 290 -5.42 -18.42 -16.69
N MET A 291 -6.45 -18.95 -16.02
CA MET A 291 -7.74 -18.28 -15.88
C MET A 291 -7.62 -17.00 -15.05
N THR A 292 -6.92 -17.03 -13.93
CA THR A 292 -6.70 -15.83 -13.09
C THR A 292 -5.94 -14.77 -13.88
N ASN A 293 -4.85 -15.16 -14.56
CA ASN A 293 -4.06 -14.24 -15.37
C ASN A 293 -4.88 -13.61 -16.50
N ALA A 294 -5.68 -14.41 -17.22
CA ALA A 294 -6.57 -13.93 -18.27
C ALA A 294 -7.64 -12.97 -17.72
N THR A 295 -8.18 -13.26 -16.52
CA THR A 295 -9.17 -12.41 -15.85
C THR A 295 -8.59 -11.04 -15.48
N ILE A 296 -7.41 -11.01 -14.85
CA ILE A 296 -6.75 -9.76 -14.47
C ILE A 296 -6.38 -8.95 -15.73
N THR A 297 -5.80 -9.60 -16.73
CA THR A 297 -5.43 -8.96 -18.01
C THR A 297 -6.66 -8.43 -18.76
N GLY A 298 -7.72 -9.23 -18.84
CA GLY A 298 -8.98 -8.82 -19.46
C GLY A 298 -9.60 -7.62 -18.75
N ALA A 299 -9.64 -7.66 -17.42
CA ALA A 299 -10.17 -6.59 -16.60
C ALA A 299 -9.35 -5.29 -16.75
N SER A 300 -8.01 -5.38 -16.75
CA SER A 300 -7.14 -4.21 -16.89
C SER A 300 -7.17 -3.60 -18.29
N ARG A 301 -7.34 -4.42 -19.35
CA ARG A 301 -7.32 -3.95 -20.74
C ARG A 301 -8.69 -3.52 -21.26
N LEU A 302 -9.75 -4.25 -20.93
CA LEU A 302 -11.11 -4.05 -21.44
C LEU A 302 -12.01 -3.25 -20.49
N GLY A 303 -11.62 -3.14 -19.22
CA GLY A 303 -12.31 -2.32 -18.22
C GLY A 303 -13.79 -2.69 -18.02
N GLY A 304 -14.64 -1.65 -17.97
CA GLY A 304 -16.07 -1.79 -17.70
C GLY A 304 -16.84 -2.73 -18.63
N PRO A 305 -16.59 -2.76 -19.96
CA PRO A 305 -17.20 -3.73 -20.86
C PRO A 305 -16.94 -5.18 -20.47
N TYR A 306 -15.72 -5.52 -20.01
CA TYR A 306 -15.39 -6.87 -19.58
C TYR A 306 -16.19 -7.29 -18.34
N LEU A 307 -16.39 -6.39 -17.37
CA LEU A 307 -17.18 -6.68 -16.17
C LEU A 307 -18.66 -6.95 -16.49
N ARG A 308 -19.20 -6.35 -17.57
CA ARG A 308 -20.58 -6.59 -18.01
C ARG A 308 -20.79 -7.99 -18.57
N MET A 309 -19.72 -8.71 -18.93
CA MET A 309 -19.81 -10.11 -19.39
C MET A 309 -20.10 -11.07 -18.23
N PHE A 310 -19.90 -10.66 -16.99
CA PHE A 310 -20.17 -11.46 -15.79
C PHE A 310 -21.48 -11.05 -15.14
N PRO A 311 -22.31 -12.01 -14.70
CA PRO A 311 -23.53 -11.68 -13.97
C PRO A 311 -23.22 -10.82 -12.74
N PRO A 312 -23.99 -9.73 -12.48
CA PRO A 312 -23.79 -8.88 -11.30
C PRO A 312 -23.78 -9.65 -9.95
N ARG A 313 -24.51 -10.77 -9.88
CA ARG A 313 -24.52 -11.66 -8.71
C ARG A 313 -23.17 -12.36 -8.52
N MET A 314 -22.50 -12.77 -9.60
CA MET A 314 -21.19 -13.43 -9.54
C MET A 314 -20.11 -12.43 -9.15
N VAL A 315 -20.11 -11.25 -9.72
CA VAL A 315 -19.22 -10.15 -9.31
C VAL A 315 -19.43 -9.83 -7.85
N ARG A 316 -20.69 -9.66 -7.41
CA ARG A 316 -21.02 -9.40 -6.00
C ARG A 316 -20.65 -10.56 -5.07
N SER A 317 -20.79 -11.84 -5.46
CA SER A 317 -20.49 -12.99 -4.60
C SER A 317 -19.00 -13.16 -4.33
N VAL A 318 -18.14 -12.81 -5.30
CA VAL A 318 -16.70 -12.76 -5.09
C VAL A 318 -16.33 -11.67 -4.06
N PHE A 319 -17.14 -10.61 -4.00
CA PHE A 319 -16.88 -9.43 -3.19
C PHE A 319 -17.78 -9.30 -1.92
N SER A 320 -18.84 -10.09 -1.79
CA SER A 320 -19.86 -9.88 -0.75
C SER A 320 -19.63 -10.61 0.58
N ARG A 321 -18.53 -11.32 0.77
CA ARG A 321 -18.18 -11.92 2.07
C ARG A 321 -17.67 -10.91 3.10
N ALA A 322 -17.60 -9.64 2.73
CA ALA A 322 -17.01 -8.55 3.50
C ALA A 322 -17.84 -8.06 4.73
N ASN A 323 -18.86 -8.78 5.17
CA ASN A 323 -19.77 -8.27 6.21
C ASN A 323 -19.51 -8.80 7.64
N ASN A 324 -18.50 -9.63 7.87
CA ASN A 324 -18.16 -10.09 9.22
C ASN A 324 -16.88 -9.41 9.71
N GLU A 325 -16.98 -8.17 10.18
CA GLU A 325 -15.91 -7.48 10.89
C GLU A 325 -15.51 -8.32 12.12
N GLY A 326 -14.32 -8.91 12.09
CA GLY A 326 -13.75 -9.61 13.23
C GLY A 326 -13.80 -11.14 13.21
N ALA A 327 -14.04 -11.78 12.07
CA ALA A 327 -13.88 -13.24 11.99
C ALA A 327 -12.42 -13.63 12.31
N PRO A 328 -12.16 -14.50 13.32
CA PRO A 328 -10.82 -14.99 13.59
C PRO A 328 -10.35 -15.86 12.42
N GLY A 329 -9.08 -15.76 12.04
CA GLY A 329 -8.43 -16.75 11.19
C GLY A 329 -8.00 -16.34 9.79
N GLY A 330 -7.58 -15.10 9.57
CA GLY A 330 -6.79 -14.73 8.40
C GLY A 330 -5.33 -15.11 8.57
N ARG A 331 -4.61 -15.34 7.47
CA ARG A 331 -3.15 -15.43 7.46
C ARG A 331 -2.62 -15.04 6.09
N TYR A 332 -1.40 -14.52 6.08
CA TYR A 332 -0.70 -14.29 4.83
C TYR A 332 0.77 -14.71 4.92
N ARG A 333 1.35 -15.00 3.75
CA ARG A 333 2.78 -15.16 3.57
C ARG A 333 3.18 -14.60 2.22
N VAL A 334 4.10 -13.68 2.23
CA VAL A 334 4.73 -13.07 1.06
C VAL A 334 6.21 -13.47 1.06
N GLU A 335 6.72 -13.87 -0.10
CA GLU A 335 8.13 -14.15 -0.33
C GLU A 335 8.60 -13.35 -1.54
N THR A 336 9.69 -12.59 -1.39
CA THR A 336 10.29 -11.82 -2.47
C THR A 336 11.66 -12.38 -2.79
N TYR A 337 11.79 -12.99 -3.95
CA TYR A 337 13.02 -13.59 -4.46
C TYR A 337 13.77 -12.56 -5.30
N ALA A 338 15.08 -12.45 -5.10
CA ALA A 338 15.92 -11.55 -5.85
C ALA A 338 17.22 -12.23 -6.29
N THR A 339 17.66 -11.87 -7.48
CA THR A 339 19.04 -12.08 -7.94
C THR A 339 19.79 -10.76 -7.91
N THR A 340 21.11 -10.81 -7.76
CA THR A 340 21.96 -9.62 -7.82
C THR A 340 22.78 -9.60 -9.10
N THR A 341 23.42 -8.47 -9.37
CA THR A 341 24.33 -8.31 -10.52
C THR A 341 25.55 -9.22 -10.44
N SER A 342 25.93 -9.74 -9.27
CA SER A 342 26.97 -10.75 -9.10
C SER A 342 26.47 -12.19 -9.21
N GLY A 343 25.17 -12.41 -9.40
CA GLY A 343 24.53 -13.74 -9.43
C GLY A 343 24.16 -14.31 -8.05
N ALA A 344 24.38 -13.59 -6.95
CA ALA A 344 23.94 -14.00 -5.63
C ALA A 344 22.41 -13.98 -5.56
N ARG A 345 21.81 -14.90 -4.79
CA ARG A 345 20.36 -15.06 -4.66
C ARG A 345 19.91 -14.84 -3.22
N TYR A 346 18.76 -14.19 -3.08
CA TYR A 346 18.18 -13.87 -1.78
C TYR A 346 16.68 -14.09 -1.77
N VAL A 347 16.13 -14.28 -0.57
CA VAL A 347 14.68 -14.24 -0.34
C VAL A 347 14.39 -13.39 0.90
N ALA A 348 13.46 -12.46 0.76
CA ALA A 348 12.79 -11.82 1.89
C ALA A 348 11.45 -12.50 2.13
N SER A 349 11.07 -12.70 3.38
CA SER A 349 9.77 -13.27 3.75
C SER A 349 9.09 -12.44 4.84
N MET A 350 7.77 -12.25 4.67
CA MET A 350 6.89 -11.58 5.61
C MET A 350 5.63 -12.43 5.78
N ALA A 351 5.27 -12.76 7.01
CA ALA A 351 4.10 -13.60 7.29
C ALA A 351 3.46 -13.19 8.62
N GLN A 352 2.15 -13.34 8.71
CA GLN A 352 1.40 -13.11 9.93
C GLN A 352 0.11 -13.93 9.94
N ASP A 353 -0.33 -14.37 11.13
CA ASP A 353 -1.65 -14.94 11.36
C ASP A 353 -2.65 -13.80 11.63
N ALA A 354 -2.98 -13.06 10.57
CA ALA A 354 -3.92 -11.95 10.57
C ALA A 354 -4.58 -11.82 9.21
N ASP A 355 -5.84 -11.36 9.18
CA ASP A 355 -6.52 -11.06 7.91
C ASP A 355 -5.80 -9.92 7.19
N PRO A 356 -5.29 -10.17 5.96
CA PRO A 356 -4.49 -9.17 5.24
C PRO A 356 -5.28 -7.93 4.85
N GLY A 357 -6.57 -8.08 4.50
CA GLY A 357 -7.41 -6.98 4.02
C GLY A 357 -7.84 -6.01 5.13
N TYR A 358 -7.77 -6.43 6.39
CA TYR A 358 -8.30 -5.66 7.52
C TYR A 358 -7.33 -5.53 8.68
N ALA A 359 -7.06 -6.62 9.42
CA ALA A 359 -6.26 -6.57 10.64
C ALA A 359 -4.79 -6.20 10.37
N ALA A 360 -4.15 -6.86 9.41
CA ALA A 360 -2.77 -6.55 9.04
C ALA A 360 -2.65 -5.13 8.44
N THR A 361 -3.61 -4.74 7.60
CA THR A 361 -3.66 -3.37 7.04
C THR A 361 -3.79 -2.31 8.14
N ALA A 362 -4.63 -2.54 9.15
CA ALA A 362 -4.81 -1.59 10.26
C ALA A 362 -3.52 -1.41 11.08
N VAL A 363 -2.78 -2.49 11.33
CA VAL A 363 -1.47 -2.44 12.00
C VAL A 363 -0.46 -1.67 11.15
N MET A 364 -0.32 -2.00 9.86
CA MET A 364 0.64 -1.34 8.97
C MET A 364 0.35 0.15 8.80
N LEU A 365 -0.93 0.53 8.66
CA LEU A 365 -1.36 1.92 8.57
C LEU A 365 -1.09 2.68 9.89
N GLY A 366 -1.39 2.05 11.03
CA GLY A 366 -1.12 2.59 12.35
C GLY A 366 0.37 2.81 12.59
N GLU A 367 1.22 1.81 12.30
CA GLU A 367 2.67 1.89 12.47
C GLU A 367 3.31 2.91 11.51
N SER A 368 2.79 3.05 10.29
CA SER A 368 3.24 4.11 9.38
C SER A 368 2.95 5.51 9.96
N ALA A 369 1.75 5.72 10.49
CA ALA A 369 1.41 7.00 11.12
C ALA A 369 2.22 7.26 12.39
N LEU A 370 2.42 6.25 13.23
CA LEU A 370 3.23 6.36 14.44
C LEU A 370 4.70 6.63 14.12
N GLY A 371 5.27 6.00 13.10
CA GLY A 371 6.63 6.27 12.63
C GLY A 371 6.80 7.75 12.24
N LEU A 372 5.88 8.30 11.47
CA LEU A 372 5.91 9.71 11.10
C LEU A 372 5.68 10.66 12.29
N ALA A 373 4.82 10.29 13.25
CA ALA A 373 4.48 11.13 14.39
C ALA A 373 5.53 11.13 15.51
N CYS A 374 6.09 9.94 15.82
CA CYS A 374 6.88 9.71 17.03
C CYS A 374 8.39 9.54 16.76
N ASP A 375 8.79 9.09 15.56
CA ASP A 375 10.20 8.83 15.23
C ASP A 375 10.80 9.84 14.26
N ARG A 376 10.28 11.06 14.24
CA ARG A 376 10.56 12.08 13.22
C ARG A 376 12.05 12.36 13.02
N GLU A 377 12.85 12.31 14.08
CA GLU A 377 14.30 12.55 14.06
C GLU A 377 15.10 11.41 13.41
N ARG A 378 14.50 10.22 13.31
CA ARG A 378 15.11 9.03 12.72
C ARG A 378 14.69 8.81 11.25
N LEU A 379 13.71 9.58 10.79
CA LEU A 379 13.21 9.46 9.42
C LEU A 379 14.23 9.98 8.40
N PRO A 380 14.25 9.43 7.19
CA PRO A 380 15.02 10.02 6.10
C PRO A 380 14.67 11.49 5.89
N ASP A 381 15.66 12.31 5.58
CA ASP A 381 15.47 13.73 5.27
C ASP A 381 14.88 13.90 3.85
N ARG A 382 13.66 13.45 3.70
CA ARG A 382 12.87 13.52 2.45
C ARG A 382 11.47 14.00 2.75
N TYR A 383 10.97 14.87 1.85
CA TYR A 383 9.66 15.49 1.94
C TYR A 383 8.97 15.43 0.58
N GLY A 384 7.69 15.72 0.54
CA GLY A 384 6.91 15.65 -0.69
C GLY A 384 5.98 14.44 -0.73
N VAL A 385 5.57 14.03 -1.93
CA VAL A 385 4.76 12.82 -2.14
C VAL A 385 5.71 11.62 -2.22
N LEU A 386 5.60 10.72 -1.27
CA LEU A 386 6.56 9.65 -1.01
C LEU A 386 5.89 8.27 -1.03
N THR A 387 6.71 7.22 -1.07
CA THR A 387 6.30 5.83 -0.81
C THR A 387 6.61 5.47 0.64
N PRO A 388 6.05 4.38 1.20
CA PRO A 388 6.31 3.99 2.58
C PRO A 388 7.80 3.88 2.91
N VAL A 389 8.58 3.21 2.06
CA VAL A 389 10.02 3.06 2.24
C VAL A 389 10.77 4.37 2.10
N SER A 390 10.49 5.16 1.06
CA SER A 390 11.21 6.42 0.85
C SER A 390 10.95 7.45 1.96
N ALA A 391 9.81 7.36 2.65
CA ALA A 391 9.46 8.21 3.79
C ALA A 391 10.04 7.75 5.12
N MET A 392 10.12 6.43 5.34
CA MET A 392 10.37 5.87 6.68
C MET A 392 11.54 4.88 6.75
N GLY A 393 11.87 4.19 5.67
CA GLY A 393 13.04 3.28 5.59
C GLY A 393 13.12 2.30 6.76
N ASP A 394 14.26 2.33 7.48
CA ASP A 394 14.54 1.44 8.62
C ASP A 394 13.53 1.60 9.78
N VAL A 395 13.01 2.81 9.97
CA VAL A 395 12.01 3.06 11.03
C VAL A 395 10.79 2.17 10.84
N LEU A 396 10.28 2.03 9.61
CA LEU A 396 9.12 1.18 9.34
C LEU A 396 9.45 -0.31 9.51
N LEU A 397 10.65 -0.76 9.09
CA LEU A 397 11.11 -2.14 9.32
C LEU A 397 11.14 -2.48 10.81
N GLU A 398 11.72 -1.62 11.62
CA GLU A 398 11.88 -1.83 13.06
C GLU A 398 10.54 -1.78 13.79
N ARG A 399 9.67 -0.83 13.43
CA ARG A 399 8.34 -0.71 14.04
C ARG A 399 7.47 -1.93 13.76
N LEU A 400 7.42 -2.38 12.51
CA LEU A 400 6.67 -3.59 12.16
C LEU A 400 7.26 -4.84 12.82
N ALA A 401 8.58 -4.96 12.91
CA ALA A 401 9.22 -6.06 13.63
C ALA A 401 8.86 -6.07 15.13
N ALA A 402 8.81 -4.89 15.77
CA ALA A 402 8.45 -4.74 17.18
C ALA A 402 7.00 -5.18 17.48
N VAL A 403 6.11 -5.11 16.51
CA VAL A 403 4.72 -5.57 16.65
C VAL A 403 4.47 -6.96 16.04
N GLY A 404 5.54 -7.74 15.84
CA GLY A 404 5.46 -9.13 15.40
C GLY A 404 5.25 -9.32 13.88
N VAL A 405 5.62 -8.32 13.09
CA VAL A 405 5.54 -8.37 11.60
C VAL A 405 6.94 -8.14 10.98
N PRO A 406 7.96 -8.96 11.32
CA PRO A 406 9.31 -8.78 10.79
C PRO A 406 9.41 -9.16 9.30
N VAL A 407 10.35 -8.52 8.60
CA VAL A 407 10.83 -8.97 7.30
C VAL A 407 12.12 -9.76 7.50
N HIS A 408 12.09 -11.05 7.23
CA HIS A 408 13.25 -11.93 7.33
C HIS A 408 13.94 -12.05 5.97
N VAL A 409 15.23 -11.73 5.91
CA VAL A 409 16.02 -11.88 4.69
C VAL A 409 17.08 -12.95 4.90
N ARG A 410 17.17 -13.91 3.94
CA ARG A 410 18.25 -14.90 3.90
C ARG A 410 18.85 -14.99 2.50
N ARG A 411 20.15 -15.25 2.46
CA ARG A 411 20.84 -15.62 1.23
C ARG A 411 20.52 -17.05 0.88
N LEU A 412 20.29 -17.30 -0.39
CA LEU A 412 20.08 -18.63 -0.95
C LEU A 412 21.40 -19.20 -1.48
N GLY A 413 21.55 -20.51 -1.41
CA GLY A 413 22.75 -21.22 -1.88
C GLY A 413 22.87 -21.23 -3.39
#